data_d5b0de6c3ca0e9d3a60914dae4ff6ed7
#
_entry.id   d5b0de6c3ca0e9d3a60914dae4ff6ed7
#
_cell.length_a   1.000
_cell.length_b   1.000
_cell.length_c   1.000
_cell.angle_alpha   90.00
_cell.angle_beta   90.00
_cell.angle_gamma   90.00
#
_symmetry.space_group_name_H-M   'P 1'
#
loop_
_entity.id
_entity.type
_entity.pdbx_description
1 polymer ?
#
loop_
_entity_poly.entity_id
_entity_poly.type
_entity_poly.pdbx_seq_one_letter_code
_entity_poly.pdbx_strand_id
1 'polypeptide(L)'
;MRRSTWGAAGTWLAVAIAHRWWSRSPAGSLARAISDGLAHAALGLATSLPAARCTPDPKRVLAGALLGALVIDLDHIAAARSIRLQTCMTMPQRPVTHSLVIALGLTAAAVRADRYLGTGFGLGLGSHLLRDLVTGGVPLFHPRRVVQLREHLALPLVAGLAAGGWWLVRVVPNEASSRNSVLK
;
A
#
# COMPACT_ATOMS: atom_id res chain seq x y z
N MET A 1 -0.47 24.82 -15.75
CA MET A 1 0.61 24.32 -14.85
C MET A 1 1.05 22.93 -15.29
N ARG A 2 2.21 22.79 -15.88
CA ARG A 2 2.84 21.47 -16.14
C ARG A 2 3.26 20.88 -14.79
N ARG A 3 2.39 20.14 -14.14
CA ARG A 3 2.76 19.36 -12.95
C ARG A 3 3.70 18.26 -13.42
N SER A 4 4.93 18.34 -12.96
CA SER A 4 6.07 17.58 -13.46
C SER A 4 5.81 16.06 -13.50
N THR A 5 6.04 15.45 -14.65
CA THR A 5 6.15 13.99 -14.84
C THR A 5 7.29 13.40 -14.02
N TRP A 6 8.23 14.24 -13.59
CA TRP A 6 9.42 13.87 -12.80
C TRP A 6 9.09 13.19 -11.46
N GLY A 7 8.00 13.58 -10.77
CA GLY A 7 7.63 12.93 -9.51
C GLY A 7 7.22 11.47 -9.67
N ALA A 8 6.56 11.11 -10.79
CA ALA A 8 6.20 9.72 -11.06
C ALA A 8 7.42 8.87 -11.42
N ALA A 9 8.28 9.36 -12.30
CA ALA A 9 9.51 8.65 -12.65
C ALA A 9 10.42 8.42 -11.43
N GLY A 10 10.55 9.45 -10.57
CA GLY A 10 11.32 9.35 -9.32
C GLY A 10 10.81 8.29 -8.36
N THR A 11 9.48 8.17 -8.20
CA THR A 11 8.90 7.12 -7.31
C THR A 11 9.11 5.73 -7.88
N TRP A 12 8.97 5.51 -9.18
CA TRP A 12 9.25 4.22 -9.80
C TRP A 12 10.73 3.84 -9.74
N LEU A 13 11.62 4.80 -9.89
CA LEU A 13 13.05 4.58 -9.68
C LEU A 13 13.34 4.17 -8.24
N ALA A 14 12.72 4.83 -7.26
CA ALA A 14 12.84 4.47 -5.84
C ALA A 14 12.34 3.04 -5.57
N VAL A 15 11.21 2.62 -6.19
CA VAL A 15 10.73 1.22 -6.13
C VAL A 15 11.79 0.26 -6.64
N ALA A 16 12.36 0.53 -7.81
CA ALA A 16 13.38 -0.34 -8.43
C ALA A 16 14.65 -0.45 -7.57
N ILE A 17 15.14 0.68 -7.04
CA ILE A 17 16.31 0.73 -6.17
C ILE A 17 16.06 -0.05 -4.87
N ALA A 18 14.93 0.21 -4.20
CA ALA A 18 14.58 -0.44 -2.94
C ALA A 18 14.40 -1.95 -3.14
N HIS A 19 13.71 -2.37 -4.21
CA HIS A 19 13.56 -3.78 -4.55
C HIS A 19 14.90 -4.47 -4.85
N ARG A 20 15.80 -3.81 -5.60
CA ARG A 20 17.14 -4.34 -5.88
C ARG A 20 17.98 -4.46 -4.61
N TRP A 21 17.87 -3.50 -3.70
CA TRP A 21 18.54 -3.59 -2.39
C TRP A 21 17.96 -4.74 -1.57
N TRP A 22 16.65 -4.83 -1.47
CA TRP A 22 15.95 -5.92 -0.81
C TRP A 22 16.38 -7.29 -1.33
N SER A 23 16.43 -7.51 -2.64
CA SER A 23 16.78 -8.80 -3.25
C SER A 23 18.21 -9.24 -2.97
N ARG A 24 19.11 -8.30 -2.64
CA ARG A 24 20.52 -8.56 -2.32
C ARG A 24 20.82 -8.66 -0.83
N SER A 25 19.89 -8.24 0.02
CA SER A 25 20.06 -8.24 1.47
C SER A 25 19.78 -9.62 2.05
N PRO A 26 20.60 -10.11 3.00
CA PRO A 26 20.38 -11.39 3.67
C PRO A 26 19.02 -11.43 4.40
N ALA A 27 18.34 -12.58 4.36
CA ALA A 27 17.09 -12.78 5.09
C ALA A 27 17.28 -12.53 6.60
N GLY A 28 16.32 -11.87 7.25
CA GLY A 28 16.34 -11.56 8.68
C GLY A 28 17.33 -10.45 9.08
N SER A 29 18.04 -9.82 8.14
CA SER A 29 18.94 -8.71 8.41
C SER A 29 18.19 -7.36 8.53
N LEU A 30 18.78 -6.40 9.25
CA LEU A 30 18.27 -5.03 9.31
C LEU A 30 18.20 -4.38 7.92
N ALA A 31 19.20 -4.63 7.07
CA ALA A 31 19.24 -4.12 5.70
C ALA A 31 18.03 -4.64 4.88
N ARG A 32 17.67 -5.92 5.07
CA ARG A 32 16.48 -6.52 4.44
C ARG A 32 15.19 -5.86 4.92
N ALA A 33 15.04 -5.62 6.23
CA ALA A 33 13.87 -4.97 6.79
C ALA A 33 13.71 -3.53 6.31
N ILE A 34 14.79 -2.74 6.33
CA ILE A 34 14.76 -1.35 5.87
C ILE A 34 14.41 -1.29 4.39
N SER A 35 15.09 -2.09 3.55
CA SER A 35 14.84 -2.08 2.10
C SER A 35 13.44 -2.61 1.75
N ASP A 36 12.87 -3.52 2.54
CA ASP A 36 11.50 -4.00 2.41
C ASP A 36 10.50 -2.88 2.69
N GLY A 37 10.60 -2.23 3.84
CA GLY A 37 9.77 -1.08 4.18
C GLY A 37 9.87 0.06 3.15
N LEU A 38 11.08 0.38 2.68
CA LEU A 38 11.27 1.39 1.64
C LEU A 38 10.62 0.98 0.30
N ALA A 39 10.67 -0.30 -0.06
CA ALA A 39 10.02 -0.78 -1.28
C ALA A 39 8.49 -0.69 -1.18
N HIS A 40 7.89 -1.05 -0.03
CA HIS A 40 6.47 -0.88 0.23
C HIS A 40 6.06 0.61 0.23
N ALA A 41 6.81 1.47 0.91
CA ALA A 41 6.56 2.91 0.94
C ALA A 41 6.61 3.54 -0.46
N ALA A 42 7.66 3.24 -1.23
CA ALA A 42 7.84 3.76 -2.57
C ALA A 42 6.71 3.28 -3.51
N LEU A 43 6.33 2.01 -3.43
CA LEU A 43 5.24 1.44 -4.24
C LEU A 43 3.89 2.04 -3.84
N GLY A 44 3.61 2.21 -2.55
CA GLY A 44 2.42 2.87 -2.02
C GLY A 44 2.29 4.31 -2.54
N LEU A 45 3.38 5.07 -2.51
CA LEU A 45 3.42 6.42 -3.08
C LEU A 45 3.20 6.39 -4.60
N ALA A 46 3.89 5.51 -5.34
CA ALA A 46 3.77 5.42 -6.80
C ALA A 46 2.33 5.11 -7.24
N THR A 47 1.65 4.18 -6.57
CA THR A 47 0.25 3.82 -6.86
C THR A 47 -0.74 4.92 -6.50
N SER A 48 -0.43 5.74 -5.49
CA SER A 48 -1.32 6.78 -4.99
C SER A 48 -1.16 8.14 -5.70
N LEU A 49 -0.06 8.37 -6.41
CA LEU A 49 0.20 9.64 -7.11
C LEU A 49 -0.91 10.05 -8.09
N PRO A 50 -1.49 9.15 -8.93
CA PRO A 50 -2.58 9.52 -9.83
C PRO A 50 -3.81 10.05 -9.08
N ALA A 51 -4.20 9.40 -7.98
CA ALA A 51 -5.29 9.83 -7.13
C ALA A 51 -4.96 11.15 -6.42
N ALA A 52 -3.77 11.28 -5.83
CA ALA A 52 -3.33 12.48 -5.13
C ALA A 52 -3.34 13.73 -6.03
N ARG A 53 -3.01 13.59 -7.32
CA ARG A 53 -3.04 14.69 -8.29
C ARG A 53 -4.45 15.18 -8.65
N CYS A 54 -5.46 14.39 -8.37
CA CYS A 54 -6.85 14.64 -8.71
C CYS A 54 -7.71 15.05 -7.50
N THR A 55 -7.12 15.20 -6.32
CA THR A 55 -7.81 15.57 -5.07
C THR A 55 -7.43 16.97 -4.60
N PRO A 56 -8.31 17.68 -3.88
CA PRO A 56 -7.97 18.95 -3.23
C PRO A 56 -6.97 18.78 -2.08
N ASP A 57 -6.86 17.57 -1.48
CA ASP A 57 -5.93 17.30 -0.39
C ASP A 57 -4.96 16.14 -0.73
N PRO A 58 -3.97 16.39 -1.60
CA PRO A 58 -2.99 15.37 -1.98
C PRO A 58 -2.13 14.89 -0.80
N LYS A 59 -1.90 15.72 0.21
CA LYS A 59 -1.08 15.36 1.37
C LYS A 59 -1.73 14.24 2.19
N ARG A 60 -3.05 14.29 2.41
CA ARG A 60 -3.78 13.22 3.10
C ARG A 60 -3.74 11.92 2.33
N VAL A 61 -3.93 11.95 1.00
CA VAL A 61 -3.81 10.73 0.18
C VAL A 61 -2.41 10.13 0.29
N LEU A 62 -1.36 10.93 0.18
CA LEU A 62 0.01 10.42 0.29
C LEU A 62 0.36 9.93 1.69
N ALA A 63 -0.10 10.63 2.75
CA ALA A 63 0.07 10.18 4.13
C ALA A 63 -0.66 8.85 4.39
N GLY A 64 -1.91 8.74 3.92
CA GLY A 64 -2.65 7.48 3.97
C GLY A 64 -1.94 6.34 3.26
N ALA A 65 -1.36 6.62 2.08
CA ALA A 65 -0.61 5.62 1.31
C ALA A 65 0.60 5.09 2.08
N LEU A 66 1.35 5.96 2.73
CA LEU A 66 2.47 5.55 3.59
C LEU A 66 2.00 4.73 4.78
N LEU A 67 0.93 5.17 5.46
CA LEU A 67 0.35 4.42 6.58
C LEU A 67 -0.09 3.02 6.14
N GLY A 68 -0.88 2.90 5.06
CA GLY A 68 -1.36 1.61 4.55
C GLY A 68 -0.24 0.70 4.07
N ALA A 69 0.84 1.27 3.52
CA ALA A 69 1.98 0.50 3.03
C ALA A 69 2.90 -0.02 4.14
N LEU A 70 2.92 0.62 5.32
CA LEU A 70 3.92 0.33 6.37
C LEU A 70 3.33 -0.26 7.64
N VAL A 71 2.12 0.20 8.05
CA VAL A 71 1.58 -0.14 9.38
C VAL A 71 1.22 -1.62 9.48
N ILE A 72 0.83 -2.26 8.37
CA ILE A 72 0.42 -3.65 8.39
C ILE A 72 1.55 -4.59 8.84
N ASP A 73 2.80 -4.28 8.53
CA ASP A 73 3.95 -5.10 8.94
C ASP A 73 4.20 -5.15 10.45
N LEU A 74 3.59 -4.22 11.22
CA LEU A 74 3.67 -4.25 12.68
C LEU A 74 2.97 -5.49 13.26
N ASP A 75 2.07 -6.11 12.52
CA ASP A 75 1.38 -7.34 12.92
C ASP A 75 2.32 -8.55 13.03
N HIS A 76 3.45 -8.53 12.32
CA HIS A 76 4.49 -9.55 12.45
C HIS A 76 5.03 -9.63 13.88
N ILE A 77 5.10 -8.51 14.61
CA ILE A 77 5.50 -8.48 16.02
C ILE A 77 4.49 -9.26 16.86
N ALA A 78 3.21 -9.01 16.67
CA ALA A 78 2.15 -9.69 17.39
C ALA A 78 2.06 -11.18 17.02
N ALA A 79 2.15 -11.51 15.74
CA ALA A 79 2.07 -12.88 15.26
C ALA A 79 3.28 -13.73 15.68
N ALA A 80 4.49 -13.13 15.66
CA ALA A 80 5.72 -13.77 16.10
C ALA A 80 5.85 -13.83 17.64
N ARG A 81 5.00 -13.07 18.36
CA ARG A 81 5.14 -12.85 19.82
C ARG A 81 6.56 -12.43 20.22
N SER A 82 7.21 -11.65 19.39
CA SER A 82 8.62 -11.29 19.52
C SER A 82 8.88 -9.93 18.87
N ILE A 83 9.74 -9.13 19.50
CA ILE A 83 10.27 -7.89 18.91
C ILE A 83 11.61 -8.12 18.18
N ARG A 84 12.10 -9.37 18.17
CA ARG A 84 13.35 -9.70 17.47
C ARG A 84 13.09 -9.68 15.96
N LEU A 85 13.77 -8.77 15.27
CA LEU A 85 13.62 -8.55 13.84
C LEU A 85 13.73 -9.85 13.03
N GLN A 86 14.76 -10.66 13.31
CA GLN A 86 14.98 -11.92 12.62
C GLN A 86 13.77 -12.85 12.76
N THR A 87 13.21 -13.00 13.95
CA THR A 87 12.03 -13.84 14.21
C THR A 87 10.83 -13.34 13.40
N CYS A 88 10.57 -12.02 13.39
CA CYS A 88 9.46 -11.43 12.65
C CYS A 88 9.60 -11.63 11.13
N MET A 89 10.81 -11.47 10.59
CA MET A 89 11.06 -11.52 9.15
C MET A 89 11.20 -12.93 8.57
N THR A 90 11.47 -13.94 9.41
CA THR A 90 11.65 -15.33 8.97
C THR A 90 10.47 -16.22 9.34
N MET A 91 9.31 -15.65 9.61
CA MET A 91 8.09 -16.42 9.84
C MET A 91 7.73 -17.26 8.60
N PRO A 92 7.33 -18.52 8.79
CA PRO A 92 7.00 -19.43 7.69
C PRO A 92 5.76 -18.98 6.89
N GLN A 93 4.90 -18.19 7.51
CA GLN A 93 3.68 -17.67 6.90
C GLN A 93 3.45 -16.23 7.34
N ARG A 94 2.93 -15.40 6.44
CA ARG A 94 2.49 -14.06 6.78
C ARG A 94 1.28 -14.10 7.70
N PRO A 95 1.12 -13.08 8.57
CA PRO A 95 -0.05 -12.96 9.44
C PRO A 95 -1.36 -12.92 8.65
N VAL A 96 -2.46 -13.34 9.29
CA VAL A 96 -3.81 -13.36 8.69
C VAL A 96 -4.29 -11.96 8.28
N THR A 97 -3.79 -10.93 8.93
CA THR A 97 -4.02 -9.51 8.60
C THR A 97 -3.59 -9.15 7.19
N HIS A 98 -2.65 -9.89 6.58
CA HIS A 98 -2.28 -9.77 5.16
C HIS A 98 -3.32 -10.40 4.21
N SER A 99 -4.58 -10.58 4.64
CA SER A 99 -5.66 -11.07 3.78
C SER A 99 -6.41 -9.94 3.10
N LEU A 100 -6.95 -10.23 1.92
CA LEU A 100 -7.76 -9.28 1.16
C LEU A 100 -8.99 -8.82 1.94
N VAL A 101 -9.63 -9.73 2.69
CA VAL A 101 -10.85 -9.42 3.47
C VAL A 101 -10.54 -8.38 4.55
N ILE A 102 -9.45 -8.57 5.29
CA ILE A 102 -9.04 -7.61 6.33
C ILE A 102 -8.60 -6.28 5.69
N ALA A 103 -7.84 -6.33 4.60
CA ALA A 103 -7.43 -5.12 3.88
C ALA A 103 -8.62 -4.30 3.39
N LEU A 104 -9.65 -4.94 2.84
CA LEU A 104 -10.88 -4.27 2.41
C LEU A 104 -11.65 -3.68 3.60
N GLY A 105 -11.78 -4.43 4.70
CA GLY A 105 -12.42 -3.94 5.93
C GLY A 105 -11.73 -2.72 6.52
N LEU A 106 -10.40 -2.77 6.65
CA LEU A 106 -9.59 -1.64 7.14
C LEU A 106 -9.67 -0.42 6.20
N THR A 107 -9.64 -0.65 4.89
CA THR A 107 -9.80 0.41 3.89
C THR A 107 -11.17 1.05 3.99
N ALA A 108 -12.25 0.27 4.09
CA ALA A 108 -13.59 0.79 4.23
C ALA A 108 -13.75 1.62 5.52
N ALA A 109 -13.22 1.15 6.63
CA ALA A 109 -13.22 1.89 7.90
C ALA A 109 -12.42 3.21 7.79
N ALA A 110 -11.25 3.18 7.18
CA ALA A 110 -10.40 4.36 6.97
C ALA A 110 -11.09 5.39 6.05
N VAL A 111 -11.73 4.95 4.95
CA VAL A 111 -12.46 5.84 4.02
C VAL A 111 -13.68 6.48 4.70
N ARG A 112 -14.36 5.75 5.60
CA ARG A 112 -15.46 6.32 6.38
C ARG A 112 -15.00 7.38 7.38
N ALA A 113 -13.82 7.21 7.97
CA ALA A 113 -13.24 8.18 8.91
C ALA A 113 -12.71 9.43 8.21
N ASP A 114 -11.96 9.25 7.14
CA ASP A 114 -11.44 10.34 6.30
C ASP A 114 -11.29 9.81 4.86
N ARG A 115 -12.05 10.38 3.95
CA ARG A 115 -12.09 9.93 2.55
C ARG A 115 -10.73 9.97 1.86
N TYR A 116 -9.97 11.04 2.01
CA TYR A 116 -8.71 11.20 1.29
C TYR A 116 -7.60 10.37 1.91
N LEU A 117 -7.48 10.41 3.23
CA LEU A 117 -6.55 9.56 3.96
C LEU A 117 -6.87 8.08 3.76
N GLY A 118 -8.16 7.70 3.86
CA GLY A 118 -8.61 6.33 3.68
C GLY A 118 -8.42 5.81 2.25
N THR A 119 -8.64 6.65 1.23
CA THR A 119 -8.32 6.27 -0.16
C THR A 119 -6.83 6.01 -0.32
N GLY A 120 -5.99 6.90 0.20
CA GLY A 120 -4.54 6.68 0.24
C GLY A 120 -4.16 5.41 0.98
N PHE A 121 -4.73 5.20 2.16
CA PHE A 121 -4.51 4.00 2.98
C PHE A 121 -4.84 2.71 2.20
N GLY A 122 -5.97 2.66 1.54
CA GLY A 122 -6.36 1.51 0.71
C GLY A 122 -5.41 1.26 -0.46
N LEU A 123 -4.94 2.33 -1.12
CA LEU A 123 -3.95 2.22 -2.19
C LEU A 123 -2.59 1.73 -1.67
N GLY A 124 -2.14 2.26 -0.54
CA GLY A 124 -0.92 1.82 0.11
C GLY A 124 -0.99 0.36 0.56
N LEU A 125 -2.05 -0.01 1.26
CA LEU A 125 -2.29 -1.38 1.73
C LEU A 125 -2.45 -2.36 0.57
N GLY A 126 -3.21 -1.98 -0.48
CA GLY A 126 -3.36 -2.78 -1.69
C GLY A 126 -2.03 -3.01 -2.40
N SER A 127 -1.19 -1.97 -2.53
CA SER A 127 0.14 -2.10 -3.13
C SER A 127 1.08 -2.96 -2.29
N HIS A 128 0.99 -2.89 -0.96
CA HIS A 128 1.71 -3.77 -0.04
C HIS A 128 1.35 -5.24 -0.30
N LEU A 129 0.07 -5.58 -0.27
CA LEU A 129 -0.39 -6.95 -0.54
C LEU A 129 0.00 -7.44 -1.95
N LEU A 130 -0.06 -6.58 -2.97
CA LEU A 130 0.35 -6.94 -4.32
C LEU A 130 1.84 -7.27 -4.40
N ARG A 131 2.70 -6.50 -3.73
CA ARG A 131 4.12 -6.80 -3.69
C ARG A 131 4.38 -8.12 -2.96
N ASP A 132 3.71 -8.34 -1.85
CA ASP A 132 3.83 -9.56 -1.07
C ASP A 132 3.35 -10.79 -1.83
N LEU A 133 2.27 -10.66 -2.61
CA LEU A 133 1.79 -11.73 -3.49
C LEU A 133 2.84 -12.22 -4.49
N VAL A 134 3.72 -11.34 -4.97
CA VAL A 134 4.77 -11.73 -5.92
C VAL A 134 6.09 -12.09 -5.26
N THR A 135 6.39 -11.59 -4.06
CA THR A 135 7.69 -11.82 -3.39
C THR A 135 7.72 -12.98 -2.41
N GLY A 136 6.57 -13.43 -1.91
CA GLY A 136 6.53 -14.52 -0.91
C GLY A 136 5.16 -15.16 -0.76
N GLY A 137 4.13 -14.53 -1.33
CA GLY A 137 2.74 -14.95 -1.20
C GLY A 137 2.07 -14.44 0.08
N VAL A 138 0.75 -14.41 0.08
CA VAL A 138 -0.08 -13.98 1.21
C VAL A 138 -1.28 -14.90 1.41
N PRO A 139 -1.87 -14.99 2.62
CA PRO A 139 -3.10 -15.73 2.89
C PRO A 139 -4.32 -14.97 2.38
N LEU A 140 -4.45 -14.78 1.04
CA LEU A 140 -5.35 -13.83 0.39
C LEU A 140 -6.82 -14.01 0.81
N PHE A 141 -7.31 -15.26 0.80
CA PHE A 141 -8.73 -15.58 1.08
C PHE A 141 -8.91 -16.51 2.28
N HIS A 142 -7.87 -17.25 2.65
CA HIS A 142 -7.94 -18.26 3.71
C HIS A 142 -6.63 -18.31 4.49
N PRO A 143 -6.65 -18.30 5.83
CA PRO A 143 -5.45 -18.15 6.66
C PRO A 143 -4.41 -19.28 6.48
N ARG A 144 -4.83 -20.45 5.99
CA ARG A 144 -3.94 -21.61 5.78
C ARG A 144 -3.54 -21.81 4.31
N ARG A 145 -4.00 -20.96 3.39
CA ARG A 145 -3.70 -21.08 1.96
C ARG A 145 -2.97 -19.84 1.46
N VAL A 146 -1.68 -19.96 1.25
CA VAL A 146 -0.86 -18.90 0.68
C VAL A 146 -1.06 -18.90 -0.84
N VAL A 147 -1.38 -17.72 -1.38
CA VAL A 147 -1.44 -17.45 -2.81
C VAL A 147 -0.19 -16.67 -3.19
N GLN A 148 0.52 -17.14 -4.20
CA GLN A 148 1.66 -16.43 -4.79
C GLN A 148 1.41 -16.22 -6.28
N LEU A 149 1.68 -15.02 -6.75
CA LEU A 149 1.53 -14.65 -8.16
C LEU A 149 2.90 -14.59 -8.85
N ARG A 150 2.87 -14.78 -10.17
CA ARG A 150 4.06 -14.60 -11.02
C ARG A 150 4.42 -13.12 -11.14
N GLU A 151 5.70 -12.80 -11.12
CA GLU A 151 6.22 -11.40 -11.12
C GLU A 151 5.70 -10.55 -12.28
N HIS A 152 5.48 -11.13 -13.46
CA HIS A 152 4.98 -10.39 -14.62
C HIS A 152 3.55 -9.84 -14.43
N LEU A 153 2.77 -10.36 -13.46
CA LEU A 153 1.45 -9.84 -13.10
C LEU A 153 1.51 -8.61 -12.19
N ALA A 154 2.66 -8.31 -11.60
CA ALA A 154 2.78 -7.18 -10.66
C ALA A 154 2.44 -5.84 -11.32
N LEU A 155 3.02 -5.53 -12.49
CA LEU A 155 2.80 -4.26 -13.17
C LEU A 155 1.33 -4.02 -13.58
N PRO A 156 0.63 -4.95 -14.25
CA PRO A 156 -0.78 -4.73 -14.61
C PRO A 156 -1.68 -4.60 -13.37
N LEU A 157 -1.42 -5.34 -12.29
CA LEU A 157 -2.20 -5.23 -11.06
C LEU A 157 -1.97 -3.90 -10.35
N VAL A 158 -0.74 -3.43 -10.26
CA VAL A 158 -0.40 -2.11 -9.70
C VAL A 158 -1.01 -1.00 -10.54
N ALA A 159 -0.95 -1.09 -11.87
CA ALA A 159 -1.59 -0.13 -12.77
C ALA A 159 -3.12 -0.12 -12.59
N GLY A 160 -3.74 -1.28 -12.45
CA GLY A 160 -5.18 -1.41 -12.16
C GLY A 160 -5.56 -0.78 -10.82
N LEU A 161 -4.77 -1.02 -9.77
CA LEU A 161 -4.97 -0.41 -8.46
C LEU A 161 -4.86 1.12 -8.51
N ALA A 162 -3.84 1.65 -9.19
CA ALA A 162 -3.65 3.09 -9.37
C ALA A 162 -4.78 3.73 -10.18
N ALA A 163 -5.25 3.08 -11.24
CA ALA A 163 -6.38 3.52 -12.05
C ALA A 163 -7.69 3.51 -11.26
N GLY A 164 -7.93 2.46 -10.46
CA GLY A 164 -9.08 2.37 -9.57
C GLY A 164 -9.12 3.48 -8.53
N GLY A 165 -7.99 3.77 -7.88
CA GLY A 165 -7.87 4.88 -6.94
C GLY A 165 -8.09 6.24 -7.58
N TRP A 166 -7.54 6.47 -8.76
CA TRP A 166 -7.76 7.67 -9.56
C TRP A 166 -9.23 7.86 -9.95
N TRP A 167 -9.91 6.79 -10.34
CA TRP A 167 -11.33 6.78 -10.68
C TRP A 167 -12.20 7.10 -9.46
N LEU A 168 -11.96 6.42 -8.32
CA LEU A 168 -12.70 6.62 -7.08
C LEU A 168 -12.68 8.07 -6.59
N VAL A 169 -11.52 8.72 -6.66
CA VAL A 169 -11.39 10.12 -6.23
C VAL A 169 -12.19 11.07 -7.13
N ARG A 170 -12.40 10.73 -8.41
CA ARG A 170 -13.13 11.57 -9.37
C ARG A 170 -14.65 11.37 -9.33
N VAL A 171 -15.08 10.13 -9.19
CA VAL A 171 -16.49 9.75 -9.39
C VAL A 171 -17.31 9.89 -8.11
N VAL A 172 -16.71 9.69 -6.94
CA VAL A 172 -17.43 9.81 -5.67
C VAL A 172 -17.55 11.29 -5.30
N PRO A 173 -18.77 11.88 -5.23
CA PRO A 173 -18.97 13.29 -4.90
C PRO A 173 -18.43 13.63 -3.51
N ASN A 174 -17.99 14.89 -3.35
CA ASN A 174 -17.54 15.39 -2.05
C ASN A 174 -18.79 15.83 -1.24
N GLU A 175 -19.24 15.02 -0.28
CA GLU A 175 -20.42 15.33 0.54
C GLU A 175 -20.32 16.69 1.27
N ALA A 176 -19.11 17.20 1.51
CA ALA A 176 -18.90 18.53 2.08
C ALA A 176 -19.41 19.66 1.16
N SER A 177 -19.47 19.43 -0.16
CA SER A 177 -20.02 20.41 -1.12
C SER A 177 -21.54 20.47 -1.08
N SER A 178 -22.21 19.35 -0.76
CA SER A 178 -23.67 19.30 -0.70
C SER A 178 -24.26 19.97 0.55
N ARG A 179 -23.55 19.94 1.69
CA ARG A 179 -24.02 20.59 2.93
C ARG A 179 -23.99 22.13 2.83
N ASN A 180 -23.05 22.70 2.09
CA ASN A 180 -22.96 24.16 1.91
C ASN A 180 -23.95 24.71 0.88
N SER A 181 -24.56 23.88 0.03
CA SER A 181 -25.59 24.29 -0.91
C SER A 181 -27.01 24.33 -0.32
N VAL A 182 -27.24 23.65 0.81
CA VAL A 182 -28.53 23.61 1.51
C VAL A 182 -28.66 24.78 2.51
N LEU A 183 -27.56 25.45 2.85
CA LEU A 183 -27.54 26.58 3.81
C LEU A 183 -27.50 27.98 3.14
N LYS A 184 -27.68 28.04 1.83
CA LYS A 184 -27.87 29.26 1.05
C LYS A 184 -29.27 29.32 0.48
#